data_c9ff6e118e8af577139e98f9ec024caf
#
_entry.id   c9ff6e118e8af577139e98f9ec024caf
#
_cell.length_a   1.000
_cell.length_b   1.000
_cell.length_c   1.000
_cell.angle_alpha   90.00
_cell.angle_beta   90.00
_cell.angle_gamma   90.00
#
_symmetry.space_group_name_H-M   'P 1'
#
loop_
_entity.id
_entity.type
_entity.pdbx_description
1 polymer ?
#
loop_
_entity_poly.entity_id
_entity_poly.type
_entity_poly.pdbx_seq_one_letter_code
_entity_poly.pdbx_strand_id
1 'polypeptide(L)'
;MISTKGRYSIRVLLDLAEHRSGDFIPMKEVAARQDISLKYIERLMPVLKSAGLVESVHGIGGGYRLTREPEDYTLWEILELAEGDLAPVTCLQPDAPVCQRAGECRTLGVWQGYYKLTQDYFSHITLADLMNAPQGDNYVI
;
A
#
# COMPACT_ATOMS: atom_id res chain seq x y z
N MET A 1 -9.97 -2.11 -8.81
CA MET A 1 -9.16 -3.35 -8.65
C MET A 1 -7.77 -2.96 -8.16
N ILE A 2 -7.22 -3.70 -7.21
CA ILE A 2 -5.89 -3.43 -6.67
C ILE A 2 -4.82 -3.88 -7.65
N SER A 3 -3.97 -2.96 -8.07
CA SER A 3 -2.91 -3.20 -9.05
C SER A 3 -1.72 -3.95 -8.45
N THR A 4 -0.80 -4.36 -9.31
CA THR A 4 0.51 -4.91 -8.91
C THR A 4 1.27 -3.91 -8.05
N LYS A 5 1.22 -2.61 -8.38
CA LYS A 5 1.88 -1.56 -7.61
C LYS A 5 1.38 -1.51 -6.16
N GLY A 6 0.07 -1.57 -5.97
CA GLY A 6 -0.53 -1.60 -4.63
C GLY A 6 -0.12 -2.83 -3.84
N ARG A 7 -0.26 -4.01 -4.44
CA ARG A 7 0.10 -5.28 -3.80
C ARG A 7 1.59 -5.35 -3.46
N TYR A 8 2.45 -4.93 -4.36
CA TYR A 8 3.90 -4.97 -4.13
C TYR A 8 4.36 -3.91 -3.12
N SER A 9 3.70 -2.76 -3.07
CA SER A 9 3.96 -1.75 -2.03
C SER A 9 3.75 -2.34 -0.63
N ILE A 10 2.65 -3.06 -0.43
CA ILE A 10 2.38 -3.72 0.85
C ILE A 10 3.44 -4.79 1.14
N ARG A 11 3.78 -5.62 0.17
CA ARG A 11 4.78 -6.69 0.36
C ARG A 11 6.16 -6.15 0.71
N VAL A 12 6.59 -5.08 0.06
CA VAL A 12 7.88 -4.44 0.33
C VAL A 12 7.90 -3.81 1.72
N LEU A 13 6.86 -3.07 2.08
CA LEU A 13 6.78 -2.44 3.41
C LEU A 13 6.68 -3.49 4.51
N LEU A 14 5.95 -4.57 4.28
CA LEU A 14 5.87 -5.69 5.22
C LEU A 14 7.22 -6.38 5.40
N ASP A 15 7.96 -6.59 4.32
CA ASP A 15 9.32 -7.15 4.37
C ASP A 15 10.24 -6.27 5.22
N LEU A 16 10.20 -4.95 5.01
CA LEU A 16 10.97 -4.01 5.82
C LEU A 16 10.56 -4.06 7.30
N ALA A 17 9.29 -4.24 7.57
CA ALA A 17 8.78 -4.37 8.95
C ALA A 17 9.28 -5.66 9.62
N GLU A 18 9.22 -6.77 8.93
CA GLU A 18 9.63 -8.09 9.43
C GLU A 18 11.14 -8.22 9.64
N HIS A 19 11.94 -7.46 8.92
CA HIS A 19 13.40 -7.50 9.00
C HIS A 19 14.02 -6.27 9.67
N ARG A 20 13.23 -5.54 10.46
CA ARG A 20 13.72 -4.36 11.19
C ARG A 20 14.80 -4.73 12.19
N SER A 21 15.91 -3.98 12.14
CA SER A 21 17.02 -4.11 13.10
C SER A 21 17.55 -2.75 13.54
N GLY A 22 16.93 -1.66 13.08
CA GLY A 22 17.43 -0.30 13.22
C GLY A 22 18.32 0.13 12.05
N ASP A 23 18.83 -0.81 11.27
CA ASP A 23 19.67 -0.53 10.10
C ASP A 23 18.84 -0.36 8.82
N PHE A 24 19.46 0.24 7.81
CA PHE A 24 18.88 0.32 6.48
C PHE A 24 19.02 -1.02 5.78
N ILE A 25 18.00 -1.43 5.04
CA ILE A 25 17.94 -2.72 4.34
C ILE A 25 18.17 -2.49 2.85
N PRO A 26 19.17 -3.16 2.24
CA PRO A 26 19.38 -3.07 0.79
C PRO A 26 18.18 -3.62 0.02
N MET A 27 17.77 -2.93 -1.02
CA MET A 27 16.61 -3.37 -1.83
C MET A 27 16.87 -4.68 -2.58
N LYS A 28 18.10 -4.99 -2.82
CA LYS A 28 18.55 -6.28 -3.37
C LYS A 28 18.10 -7.47 -2.52
N GLU A 29 18.15 -7.32 -1.20
CA GLU A 29 17.69 -8.36 -0.26
C GLU A 29 16.16 -8.49 -0.29
N VAL A 30 15.45 -7.37 -0.30
CA VAL A 30 13.99 -7.35 -0.41
C VAL A 30 13.54 -7.98 -1.72
N ALA A 31 14.18 -7.62 -2.83
CA ALA A 31 13.92 -8.18 -4.15
C ALA A 31 14.03 -9.71 -4.15
N ALA A 32 15.11 -10.22 -3.55
CA ALA A 32 15.35 -11.67 -3.46
C ALA A 32 14.29 -12.38 -2.61
N ARG A 33 13.97 -11.84 -1.42
CA ARG A 33 13.00 -12.47 -0.53
C ARG A 33 11.58 -12.45 -1.10
N GLN A 34 11.21 -11.36 -1.78
CA GLN A 34 9.85 -11.16 -2.29
C GLN A 34 9.64 -11.68 -3.72
N ASP A 35 10.71 -12.11 -4.38
CA ASP A 35 10.67 -12.49 -5.80
C ASP A 35 10.06 -11.38 -6.65
N ILE A 36 10.53 -10.17 -6.44
CA ILE A 36 10.17 -8.98 -7.21
C ILE A 36 11.45 -8.44 -7.85
N SER A 37 11.39 -8.01 -9.11
CA SER A 37 12.58 -7.49 -9.76
C SER A 37 13.12 -6.25 -9.03
N LEU A 38 14.43 -6.19 -8.88
CA LEU A 38 15.09 -5.04 -8.26
C LEU A 38 14.74 -3.73 -8.99
N LYS A 39 14.69 -3.78 -10.30
CA LYS A 39 14.32 -2.63 -11.14
C LYS A 39 12.92 -2.11 -10.82
N TYR A 40 11.97 -3.00 -10.55
CA TYR A 40 10.63 -2.61 -10.14
C TYR A 40 10.64 -1.94 -8.77
N ILE A 41 11.34 -2.53 -7.81
CA ILE A 41 11.47 -1.97 -6.45
C ILE A 41 12.13 -0.60 -6.50
N GLU A 42 13.18 -0.42 -7.28
CA GLU A 42 13.86 0.86 -7.45
C GLU A 42 12.95 1.97 -8.02
N ARG A 43 11.92 1.59 -8.77
CA ARG A 43 10.91 2.54 -9.27
C ARG A 43 9.81 2.81 -8.24
N LEU A 44 9.54 1.85 -7.37
CA LEU A 44 8.52 1.96 -6.33
C LEU A 44 8.98 2.79 -5.13
N MET A 45 10.22 2.60 -4.69
CA MET A 45 10.73 3.18 -3.45
C MET A 45 10.73 4.71 -3.41
N PRO A 46 11.06 5.45 -4.49
CA PRO A 46 10.96 6.90 -4.46
C PRO A 46 9.55 7.43 -4.17
N VAL A 47 8.52 6.74 -4.60
CA VAL A 47 7.12 7.09 -4.32
C VAL A 47 6.83 6.94 -2.83
N LEU A 48 7.25 5.82 -2.23
CA LEU A 48 7.08 5.57 -0.80
C LEU A 48 7.89 6.56 0.05
N LYS A 49 9.10 6.89 -0.41
CA LYS A 49 9.96 7.87 0.26
C LYS A 49 9.36 9.28 0.23
N SER A 50 8.86 9.71 -0.92
CA SER A 50 8.22 11.03 -1.08
C SER A 50 7.01 11.18 -0.18
N ALA A 51 6.30 10.11 0.10
CA ALA A 51 5.17 10.10 1.01
C ALA A 51 5.56 9.99 2.49
N GLY A 52 6.86 9.87 2.78
CA GLY A 52 7.37 9.76 4.14
C GLY A 52 7.18 8.39 4.80
N LEU A 53 6.88 7.34 4.01
CA LEU A 53 6.69 5.99 4.54
C LEU A 53 8.01 5.26 4.78
N VAL A 54 9.05 5.65 4.07
CA VAL A 54 10.40 5.09 4.21
C VAL A 54 11.42 6.22 4.14
N GLU A 55 12.60 5.96 4.69
CA GLU A 55 13.79 6.81 4.55
C GLU A 55 14.95 5.99 4.00
N SER A 56 15.93 6.65 3.41
CA SER A 56 17.03 5.99 2.73
C SER A 56 18.39 6.61 3.02
N VAL A 57 19.43 5.78 2.87
CA VAL A 57 20.83 6.20 2.88
C VAL A 57 21.52 5.55 1.69
N HIS A 58 22.37 6.32 1.01
CA HIS A 58 23.15 5.84 -0.12
C HIS A 58 24.51 5.27 0.32
N GLY A 59 25.10 4.46 -0.55
CA GLY A 59 26.45 3.94 -0.40
C GLY A 59 26.51 2.58 0.30
N ILE A 60 27.69 2.27 0.83
CA ILE A 60 27.94 1.00 1.55
C ILE A 60 27.13 0.99 2.83
N GLY A 61 26.37 -0.09 3.04
CA GLY A 61 25.42 -0.20 4.17
C GLY A 61 24.14 0.59 3.96
N GLY A 62 23.93 1.13 2.75
CA GLY A 62 22.73 1.88 2.39
C GLY A 62 21.54 0.98 2.08
N GLY A 63 20.40 1.61 1.95
CA GLY A 63 19.13 0.98 1.65
C GLY A 63 17.98 1.81 2.15
N TYR A 64 16.91 1.14 2.54
CA TYR A 64 15.69 1.77 3.06
C TYR A 64 15.29 1.18 4.40
N ARG A 65 14.57 1.97 5.18
CA ARG A 65 13.92 1.50 6.40
C ARG A 65 12.61 2.26 6.63
N LEU A 66 11.74 1.68 7.45
CA LEU A 66 10.50 2.32 7.85
C LEU A 66 10.76 3.58 8.69
N THR A 67 9.89 4.58 8.56
CA THR A 67 9.93 5.82 9.34
C THR A 67 9.03 5.77 10.57
N ARG A 68 8.16 4.76 10.67
CA ARG A 68 7.16 4.60 11.73
C ARG A 68 7.18 3.16 12.23
N GLU A 69 6.50 2.92 13.34
CA GLU A 69 6.22 1.56 13.82
C GLU A 69 5.21 0.86 12.90
N PRO A 70 5.28 -0.47 12.74
CA PRO A 70 4.34 -1.21 11.87
C PRO A 70 2.86 -0.96 12.17
N GLU A 71 2.51 -0.68 13.42
CA GLU A 71 1.16 -0.36 13.84
C GLU A 71 0.62 0.95 13.25
N ASP A 72 1.53 1.82 12.81
CA ASP A 72 1.19 3.16 12.29
C ASP A 72 1.02 3.20 10.77
N TYR A 73 1.11 2.05 10.10
CA TYR A 73 0.87 1.92 8.67
C TYR A 73 -0.44 1.19 8.44
N THR A 74 -1.44 1.90 7.91
CA THR A 74 -2.69 1.25 7.50
C THR A 74 -2.61 0.81 6.05
N LEU A 75 -3.30 -0.26 5.70
CA LEU A 75 -3.39 -0.69 4.30
C LEU A 75 -4.09 0.35 3.44
N TRP A 76 -5.05 1.10 4.00
CA TRP A 76 -5.71 2.18 3.27
C TRP A 76 -4.70 3.22 2.78
N GLU A 77 -3.84 3.73 3.67
CA GLU A 77 -2.82 4.72 3.32
C GLU A 77 -1.88 4.22 2.22
N ILE A 78 -1.42 2.99 2.34
CA ILE A 78 -0.49 2.39 1.37
C ILE A 78 -1.18 2.23 0.01
N LEU A 79 -2.39 1.71 -0.02
CA LEU A 79 -3.12 1.47 -1.26
C LEU A 79 -3.56 2.76 -1.93
N GLU A 80 -4.02 3.74 -1.16
CA GLU A 80 -4.39 5.05 -1.70
C GLU A 80 -3.19 5.74 -2.36
N LEU A 81 -2.02 5.68 -1.73
CA LEU A 81 -0.78 6.20 -2.30
C LEU A 81 -0.41 5.47 -3.61
N ALA A 82 -0.45 4.16 -3.59
CA ALA A 82 -0.01 3.34 -4.74
C ALA A 82 -0.97 3.45 -5.93
N GLU A 83 -2.27 3.52 -5.67
CA GLU A 83 -3.31 3.56 -6.71
C GLU A 83 -3.66 4.98 -7.15
N GLY A 84 -3.25 6.00 -6.38
CA GLY A 84 -3.64 7.40 -6.57
C GLY A 84 -4.95 7.74 -5.88
N ASP A 85 -5.94 6.89 -5.98
CA ASP A 85 -7.18 6.90 -5.19
C ASP A 85 -7.82 5.51 -5.27
N LEU A 86 -8.78 5.26 -4.40
CA LEU A 86 -9.48 3.97 -4.34
C LEU A 86 -10.98 4.13 -4.61
N ALA A 87 -11.38 5.25 -5.20
CA ALA A 87 -12.77 5.48 -5.53
C ALA A 87 -13.27 4.41 -6.53
N PRO A 88 -14.41 3.77 -6.27
CA PRO A 88 -14.93 2.71 -7.14
C PRO A 88 -15.46 3.22 -8.48
N VAL A 89 -15.84 4.50 -8.52
CA VAL A 89 -16.38 5.17 -9.71
C VAL A 89 -15.82 6.58 -9.81
N THR A 90 -15.74 7.10 -11.03
CA THR A 90 -15.12 8.40 -11.30
C THR A 90 -15.77 9.55 -10.54
N CYS A 91 -17.09 9.53 -10.37
CA CYS A 91 -17.81 10.61 -9.69
C CYS A 91 -17.54 10.70 -8.18
N LEU A 92 -16.89 9.69 -7.59
CA LEU A 92 -16.48 9.69 -6.19
C LEU A 92 -14.99 9.97 -5.98
N GLN A 93 -14.24 10.24 -7.04
CA GLN A 93 -12.84 10.65 -6.92
C GLN A 93 -12.73 12.00 -6.20
N PRO A 94 -11.64 12.22 -5.43
CA PRO A 94 -11.52 13.42 -4.57
C PRO A 94 -11.73 14.75 -5.28
N ASP A 95 -11.26 14.89 -6.51
CA ASP A 95 -11.32 16.13 -7.29
C ASP A 95 -12.39 16.09 -8.39
N ALA A 96 -13.29 15.12 -8.33
CA ALA A 96 -14.34 14.99 -9.35
C ALA A 96 -15.34 16.13 -9.26
N PRO A 97 -15.76 16.71 -10.41
CA PRO A 97 -16.86 17.66 -10.41
C PRO A 97 -18.15 16.98 -9.98
N VAL A 98 -19.05 17.76 -9.39
CA VAL A 98 -20.37 17.23 -9.02
C VAL A 98 -21.07 16.68 -10.27
N CYS A 99 -21.46 15.40 -10.19
CA CYS A 99 -22.18 14.76 -11.28
C CYS A 99 -23.54 15.46 -11.50
N GLN A 100 -23.81 15.84 -12.74
CA GLN A 100 -25.07 16.49 -13.08
C GLN A 100 -26.29 15.61 -12.80
N ARG A 101 -26.11 14.31 -12.74
CA ARG A 101 -27.18 13.34 -12.47
C ARG A 101 -27.25 12.90 -10.99
N ALA A 102 -26.44 13.49 -10.11
CA ALA A 102 -26.35 13.06 -8.70
C ALA A 102 -27.72 13.07 -8.01
N GLY A 103 -28.57 14.08 -8.28
CA GLY A 103 -29.90 14.18 -7.69
C GLY A 103 -30.88 13.10 -8.15
N GLU A 104 -30.62 12.45 -9.26
CA GLU A 104 -31.49 11.42 -9.86
C GLU A 104 -30.84 10.02 -9.89
N CYS A 105 -29.57 9.93 -9.47
CA CYS A 105 -28.80 8.71 -9.56
C CYS A 105 -29.22 7.72 -8.47
N ARG A 106 -29.87 6.63 -8.90
CA ARG A 106 -30.34 5.58 -7.97
C ARG A 106 -29.22 4.68 -7.48
N THR A 107 -28.05 4.68 -8.14
CA THR A 107 -26.92 3.83 -7.78
C THR A 107 -25.84 4.55 -6.98
N LEU A 108 -25.91 5.86 -6.84
CA LEU A 108 -24.88 6.63 -6.13
C LEU A 108 -24.68 6.13 -4.69
N GLY A 109 -25.76 5.89 -3.97
CA GLY A 109 -25.69 5.39 -2.60
C GLY A 109 -25.01 4.02 -2.49
N VAL A 110 -25.15 3.17 -3.51
CA VAL A 110 -24.47 1.87 -3.57
C VAL A 110 -22.96 2.07 -3.63
N TRP A 111 -22.50 2.94 -4.52
CA TRP A 111 -21.07 3.20 -4.69
C TRP A 111 -20.46 3.92 -3.49
N GLN A 112 -21.19 4.85 -2.90
CA GLN A 112 -20.77 5.51 -1.66
C GLN A 112 -20.63 4.51 -0.51
N GLY A 113 -21.59 3.61 -0.37
CA GLY A 113 -21.54 2.54 0.65
C GLY A 113 -20.38 1.58 0.43
N TYR A 114 -20.16 1.16 -0.81
CA TYR A 114 -19.02 0.33 -1.18
C TYR A 114 -17.68 1.02 -0.86
N TYR A 115 -17.54 2.27 -1.24
CA TYR A 115 -16.33 3.05 -0.96
C TYR A 115 -16.06 3.13 0.55
N LYS A 116 -17.10 3.45 1.31
CA LYS A 116 -16.99 3.52 2.77
C LYS A 116 -16.60 2.18 3.38
N LEU A 117 -17.19 1.09 2.93
CA LEU A 117 -16.85 -0.26 3.40
C LEU A 117 -15.38 -0.59 3.14
N THR A 118 -14.86 -0.29 1.96
CA THR A 118 -13.45 -0.55 1.63
C THR A 118 -12.52 0.34 2.44
N GLN A 119 -12.87 1.60 2.63
CA GLN A 119 -12.08 2.53 3.45
C GLN A 119 -12.03 2.05 4.91
N ASP A 120 -13.17 1.73 5.49
CA ASP A 120 -13.25 1.24 6.87
C ASP A 120 -12.45 -0.07 7.02
N TYR A 121 -12.59 -0.98 6.07
CA TYR A 121 -11.89 -2.26 6.09
C TYR A 121 -10.37 -2.08 6.08
N PHE A 122 -9.84 -1.38 5.09
CA PHE A 122 -8.38 -1.21 4.95
C PHE A 122 -7.78 -0.28 5.99
N SER A 123 -8.55 0.65 6.54
CA SER A 123 -8.08 1.56 7.59
C SER A 123 -7.89 0.86 8.94
N HIS A 124 -8.48 -0.30 9.13
CA HIS A 124 -8.36 -1.09 10.37
C HIS A 124 -7.34 -2.23 10.27
N ILE A 125 -6.65 -2.36 9.14
CA ILE A 125 -5.59 -3.35 8.95
C ILE A 125 -4.25 -2.63 8.87
N THR A 126 -3.31 -3.01 9.71
CA THR A 126 -1.97 -2.43 9.77
C THR A 126 -0.92 -3.41 9.28
N LEU A 127 0.31 -2.94 9.06
CA LEU A 127 1.43 -3.84 8.79
C LEU A 127 1.67 -4.78 9.97
N ALA A 128 1.49 -4.29 11.21
CA ALA A 128 1.62 -5.15 12.39
C ALA A 128 0.64 -6.32 12.37
N ASP A 129 -0.59 -6.08 11.92
CA ASP A 129 -1.58 -7.15 11.77
C ASP A 129 -1.12 -8.20 10.76
N LEU A 130 -0.53 -7.77 9.65
CA LEU A 130 -0.02 -8.68 8.62
C LEU A 130 1.20 -9.48 9.08
N MET A 131 2.04 -8.91 9.94
CA MET A 131 3.18 -9.63 10.52
C MET A 131 2.73 -10.82 11.37
N ASN A 132 1.54 -10.74 11.95
CA ASN A 132 0.95 -11.79 12.79
C ASN A 132 -0.08 -12.65 12.03
N ALA A 133 -0.32 -12.35 10.76
CA ALA A 133 -1.24 -13.13 9.94
C ALA A 133 -0.63 -14.49 9.58
N PRO A 134 -1.45 -15.56 9.48
CA PRO A 134 -0.96 -16.83 9.00
C PRO A 134 -0.49 -16.69 7.55
N GLN A 135 0.59 -17.39 7.23
CA GLN A 135 1.01 -17.49 5.84
C GLN A 135 -0.06 -18.23 5.04
N GLY A 136 -0.27 -17.79 3.81
CA GLY A 136 -1.24 -18.45 2.95
C GLY A 136 -0.85 -19.92 2.72
N ASP A 137 -1.81 -20.79 2.91
CA ASP A 137 -1.61 -22.19 2.54
C ASP A 137 -1.54 -22.31 1.02
N ASN A 138 -0.86 -23.33 0.53
CA ASN A 138 -0.81 -23.66 -0.89
C ASN A 138 -2.17 -24.21 -1.34
N TYR A 139 -3.21 -23.38 -1.28
CA TYR A 139 -4.50 -23.77 -1.84
C TYR A 139 -4.42 -23.74 -3.35
N VAL A 140 -4.69 -24.86 -3.96
CA VAL A 140 -5.09 -24.89 -5.35
C VAL A 140 -6.60 -24.74 -5.36
N ILE A 141 -7.04 -23.59 -5.74
CA ILE A 141 -8.47 -23.33 -5.92
C ILE A 141 -8.87 -23.88 -7.28
#